data_d49494d3a56a65ae65de06ea5a1dfecb
#
_entry.id   d49494d3a56a65ae65de06ea5a1dfecb
#
_cell.length_a   1.000
_cell.length_b   1.000
_cell.length_c   1.000
_cell.angle_alpha   90.00
_cell.angle_beta   90.00
_cell.angle_gamma   90.00
#
_symmetry.space_group_name_H-M   'P 1'
#
loop_
_entity.id
_entity.type
_entity.pdbx_description
1 polymer ?
#
loop_
_entity_poly.entity_id
_entity_poly.type
_entity_poly.pdbx_seq_one_letter_code
_entity_poly.pdbx_strand_id
1 'polypeptide(L)'
;MKWLALRCGRRVASLLLYPICGYFLAFSPRVRSSSRQYLALALGRPPRLADLWRHYFTFATTVLDRVYFVAGRFGRFDIEVRGLERLRRTLAKGRGCLLVGAHLGSFELLRTLSPEHRLSVNTVMYEENAANITEVLNTRLDPTLRERVIVSGEVDTMLRIAECLSRGELVGMLGDRSAGSDKTVTCRFFGRDAVFPQGPLRLALSLRVPVFWVAGLYEGGKRYVIHLEPFCEEPTADRAERAAWTREWVQRYAERLEHFCRLAPYNWFNFYDFWSGSPR
;
A
#
# COMPACT_ATOMS: atom_id res chain seq x y z
N MET A 1 -1.62 -3.66 -22.75
CA MET A 1 -2.52 -4.05 -21.65
C MET A 1 -3.59 -2.98 -21.36
N LYS A 2 -3.24 -1.71 -21.05
CA LYS A 2 -4.19 -0.62 -20.70
C LYS A 2 -5.29 -0.40 -21.77
N TRP A 3 -4.92 -0.24 -23.03
CA TRP A 3 -5.86 -0.06 -24.15
C TRP A 3 -6.85 -1.25 -24.27
N LEU A 4 -6.30 -2.47 -24.18
CA LEU A 4 -7.09 -3.69 -24.27
C LEU A 4 -8.07 -3.82 -23.08
N ALA A 5 -7.61 -3.55 -21.86
CA ALA A 5 -8.46 -3.58 -20.67
C ALA A 5 -9.64 -2.60 -20.77
N LEU A 6 -9.38 -1.37 -21.22
CA LEU A 6 -10.40 -0.33 -21.30
C LEU A 6 -11.39 -0.51 -22.47
N ARG A 7 -10.97 -1.13 -23.60
CA ARG A 7 -11.82 -1.39 -24.78
C ARG A 7 -12.50 -2.75 -24.78
N CYS A 8 -11.74 -3.83 -24.53
CA CYS A 8 -12.27 -5.19 -24.58
C CYS A 8 -12.84 -5.65 -23.23
N GLY A 9 -12.63 -4.86 -22.17
CA GLY A 9 -13.15 -5.14 -20.83
C GLY A 9 -12.26 -6.06 -20.01
N ARG A 10 -12.55 -6.08 -18.68
CA ARG A 10 -11.76 -6.80 -17.67
C ARG A 10 -11.69 -8.31 -17.92
N ARG A 11 -12.82 -8.92 -18.36
CA ARG A 11 -12.88 -10.38 -18.59
C ARG A 11 -11.89 -10.82 -19.67
N VAL A 12 -11.84 -10.11 -20.81
CA VAL A 12 -10.93 -10.42 -21.91
C VAL A 12 -9.48 -10.15 -21.49
N ALA A 13 -9.23 -8.99 -20.85
CA ALA A 13 -7.88 -8.67 -20.37
C ALA A 13 -7.37 -9.67 -19.32
N SER A 14 -8.24 -10.24 -18.47
CA SER A 14 -7.85 -11.23 -17.47
C SER A 14 -7.42 -12.58 -18.07
N LEU A 15 -7.87 -12.92 -19.27
CA LEU A 15 -7.39 -14.13 -19.96
C LEU A 15 -5.90 -14.06 -20.30
N LEU A 16 -5.37 -12.87 -20.57
CA LEU A 16 -3.94 -12.67 -20.82
C LEU A 16 -3.08 -12.85 -19.58
N LEU A 17 -3.68 -12.75 -18.37
CA LEU A 17 -2.92 -12.95 -17.13
C LEU A 17 -2.45 -14.40 -16.98
N TYR A 18 -3.18 -15.38 -17.54
CA TYR A 18 -2.80 -16.79 -17.45
C TYR A 18 -1.44 -17.09 -18.10
N PRO A 19 -1.20 -16.80 -19.38
CA PRO A 19 0.12 -17.03 -19.99
C PRO A 19 1.20 -16.14 -19.36
N ILE A 20 0.89 -14.90 -18.96
CA ILE A 20 1.85 -14.00 -18.29
C ILE A 20 2.30 -14.61 -16.95
N CYS A 21 1.38 -15.01 -16.08
CA CYS A 21 1.71 -15.62 -14.79
C CYS A 21 2.46 -16.95 -14.98
N GLY A 22 2.04 -17.76 -15.96
CA GLY A 22 2.73 -19.01 -16.32
C GLY A 22 4.18 -18.77 -16.74
N TYR A 23 4.42 -17.78 -17.59
CA TYR A 23 5.76 -17.39 -17.99
C TYR A 23 6.64 -16.97 -16.79
N PHE A 24 6.17 -16.04 -15.96
CA PHE A 24 6.94 -15.60 -14.79
C PHE A 24 7.18 -16.72 -13.77
N LEU A 25 6.20 -17.59 -13.57
CA LEU A 25 6.35 -18.73 -12.68
C LEU A 25 7.38 -19.74 -13.19
N ALA A 26 7.48 -19.94 -14.52
CA ALA A 26 8.45 -20.84 -15.15
C ALA A 26 9.86 -20.23 -15.21
N PHE A 27 9.98 -18.99 -15.67
CA PHE A 27 11.25 -18.39 -16.10
C PHE A 27 11.84 -17.37 -15.12
N SER A 28 11.21 -17.12 -13.93
CA SER A 28 11.74 -16.18 -12.93
C SER A 28 12.11 -16.88 -11.61
N PRO A 29 13.24 -17.61 -11.55
CA PRO A 29 13.59 -18.43 -10.37
C PRO A 29 13.79 -17.59 -9.10
N ARG A 30 14.37 -16.39 -9.19
CA ARG A 30 14.57 -15.50 -8.05
C ARG A 30 13.24 -15.05 -7.45
N VAL A 31 12.31 -14.56 -8.28
CA VAL A 31 10.96 -14.13 -7.90
C VAL A 31 10.19 -15.29 -7.27
N ARG A 32 10.32 -16.49 -7.86
CA ARG A 32 9.70 -17.72 -7.34
C ARG A 32 10.26 -18.12 -5.98
N SER A 33 11.57 -18.00 -5.75
CA SER A 33 12.21 -18.28 -4.47
C SER A 33 11.70 -17.34 -3.38
N SER A 34 11.67 -16.03 -3.65
CA SER A 34 11.17 -15.01 -2.71
C SER A 34 9.70 -15.21 -2.37
N SER A 35 8.87 -15.46 -3.37
CA SER A 35 7.45 -15.78 -3.17
C SER A 35 7.27 -17.04 -2.32
N ARG A 36 8.08 -18.08 -2.57
CA ARG A 36 8.04 -19.34 -1.79
C ARG A 36 8.45 -19.11 -0.34
N GLN A 37 9.52 -18.35 -0.09
CA GLN A 37 9.99 -18.00 1.24
C GLN A 37 8.90 -17.26 2.03
N TYR A 38 8.32 -16.23 1.44
CA TYR A 38 7.25 -15.46 2.06
C TYR A 38 6.00 -16.33 2.35
N LEU A 39 5.51 -17.05 1.35
CA LEU A 39 4.30 -17.87 1.50
C LEU A 39 4.48 -19.00 2.53
N ALA A 40 5.69 -19.55 2.67
CA ALA A 40 5.95 -20.56 3.72
C ALA A 40 5.72 -19.96 5.12
N LEU A 41 6.13 -18.70 5.33
CA LEU A 41 5.94 -17.98 6.60
C LEU A 41 4.46 -17.58 6.79
N ALA A 42 3.83 -17.02 5.78
CA ALA A 42 2.46 -16.54 5.87
C ALA A 42 1.43 -17.68 6.03
N LEU A 43 1.65 -18.83 5.36
CA LEU A 43 0.78 -20.00 5.43
C LEU A 43 1.10 -20.93 6.60
N GLY A 44 2.27 -20.79 7.26
CA GLY A 44 2.74 -21.71 8.30
C GLY A 44 3.02 -23.13 7.81
N ARG A 45 3.17 -23.32 6.49
CA ARG A 45 3.48 -24.61 5.83
C ARG A 45 4.24 -24.39 4.52
N PRO A 46 4.93 -25.40 3.99
CA PRO A 46 5.52 -25.32 2.66
C PRO A 46 4.45 -25.01 1.59
N PRO A 47 4.67 -23.97 0.74
CA PRO A 47 3.71 -23.62 -0.29
C PRO A 47 3.75 -24.61 -1.45
N ARG A 48 2.57 -24.95 -1.97
CA ARG A 48 2.38 -25.75 -3.17
C ARG A 48 2.51 -24.88 -4.42
N LEU A 49 2.65 -25.48 -5.59
CA LEU A 49 2.68 -24.73 -6.85
C LEU A 49 1.41 -23.88 -7.05
N ALA A 50 0.25 -24.39 -6.62
CA ALA A 50 -1.01 -23.66 -6.66
C ALA A 50 -1.00 -22.40 -5.77
N ASP A 51 -0.28 -22.40 -4.63
CA ASP A 51 -0.13 -21.24 -3.76
C ASP A 51 0.71 -20.14 -4.46
N LEU A 52 1.81 -20.53 -5.12
CA LEU A 52 2.64 -19.64 -5.93
C LEU A 52 1.84 -19.05 -7.09
N TRP A 53 1.10 -19.90 -7.81
CA TRP A 53 0.21 -19.48 -8.88
C TRP A 53 -0.79 -18.43 -8.39
N ARG A 54 -1.48 -18.71 -7.27
CA ARG A 54 -2.47 -17.81 -6.70
C ARG A 54 -1.85 -16.46 -6.30
N HIS A 55 -0.63 -16.47 -5.75
CA HIS A 55 0.09 -15.23 -5.40
C HIS A 55 0.39 -14.38 -6.63
N TYR A 56 0.95 -14.99 -7.70
CA TYR A 56 1.23 -14.29 -8.96
C TYR A 56 -0.04 -13.79 -9.64
N PHE A 57 -1.07 -14.62 -9.66
CA PHE A 57 -2.33 -14.28 -10.30
C PHE A 57 -3.09 -13.18 -9.55
N THR A 58 -3.03 -13.18 -8.21
CA THR A 58 -3.57 -12.09 -7.38
C THR A 58 -2.86 -10.78 -7.68
N PHE A 59 -1.54 -10.77 -7.71
CA PHE A 59 -0.75 -9.61 -8.10
C PHE A 59 -1.13 -9.10 -9.50
N ALA A 60 -1.10 -9.97 -10.50
CA ALA A 60 -1.41 -9.60 -11.88
C ALA A 60 -2.86 -9.05 -12.00
N THR A 61 -3.81 -9.61 -11.26
CA THR A 61 -5.19 -9.14 -11.22
C THR A 61 -5.29 -7.76 -10.59
N THR A 62 -4.63 -7.51 -9.46
CA THR A 62 -4.65 -6.18 -8.82
C THR A 62 -3.97 -5.11 -9.68
N VAL A 63 -2.89 -5.46 -10.40
CA VAL A 63 -2.25 -4.57 -11.37
C VAL A 63 -3.19 -4.27 -12.56
N LEU A 64 -3.92 -5.26 -13.06
CA LEU A 64 -4.94 -5.04 -14.09
C LEU A 64 -6.06 -4.13 -13.57
N ASP A 65 -6.57 -4.38 -12.37
CA ASP A 65 -7.67 -3.63 -11.77
C ASP A 65 -7.27 -2.19 -11.43
N ARG A 66 -5.99 -1.95 -11.11
CA ARG A 66 -5.42 -0.61 -10.92
C ARG A 66 -5.71 0.32 -12.11
N VAL A 67 -5.73 -0.20 -13.34
CA VAL A 67 -6.07 0.59 -14.54
C VAL A 67 -7.47 1.18 -14.44
N TYR A 68 -8.41 0.43 -13.87
CA TYR A 68 -9.79 0.89 -13.66
C TYR A 68 -9.89 1.84 -12.48
N PHE A 69 -9.17 1.59 -11.38
CA PHE A 69 -9.15 2.46 -10.20
C PHE A 69 -8.57 3.83 -10.52
N VAL A 70 -7.45 3.86 -11.23
CA VAL A 70 -6.85 5.10 -11.72
C VAL A 70 -7.78 5.83 -12.71
N ALA A 71 -8.58 5.09 -13.51
CA ALA A 71 -9.59 5.66 -14.41
C ALA A 71 -10.92 6.05 -13.72
N GLY A 72 -11.01 5.99 -12.39
CA GLY A 72 -12.23 6.33 -11.64
C GLY A 72 -13.40 5.38 -11.88
N ARG A 73 -13.17 4.19 -12.46
CA ARG A 73 -14.23 3.23 -12.81
C ARG A 73 -14.52 2.25 -11.68
N PHE A 74 -14.74 2.75 -10.47
CA PHE A 74 -14.93 1.96 -9.25
C PHE A 74 -16.23 1.16 -9.26
N GLY A 75 -17.32 1.67 -9.80
CA GLY A 75 -18.63 1.00 -9.85
C GLY A 75 -18.66 -0.36 -10.57
N ARG A 76 -17.52 -0.81 -11.11
CA ARG A 76 -17.36 -2.16 -11.67
C ARG A 76 -16.98 -3.20 -10.62
N PHE A 77 -16.63 -2.78 -9.41
CA PHE A 77 -16.12 -3.59 -8.32
C PHE A 77 -17.07 -3.53 -7.13
N ASP A 78 -17.07 -4.59 -6.35
CA ASP A 78 -17.72 -4.69 -5.05
C ASP A 78 -16.67 -4.29 -4.00
N ILE A 79 -16.76 -3.05 -3.51
CA ILE A 79 -15.78 -2.47 -2.58
C ILE A 79 -16.46 -2.22 -1.24
N GLU A 80 -16.06 -2.99 -0.24
CA GLU A 80 -16.47 -2.81 1.14
C GLU A 80 -15.43 -1.96 1.89
N VAL A 81 -15.89 -1.00 2.72
CA VAL A 81 -15.00 -0.18 3.55
C VAL A 81 -15.28 -0.45 5.01
N ARG A 82 -14.29 -0.99 5.72
CA ARG A 82 -14.35 -1.28 7.17
C ARG A 82 -13.59 -0.22 7.95
N GLY A 83 -14.18 0.25 9.04
CA GLY A 83 -13.55 1.22 9.94
C GLY A 83 -13.73 2.69 9.57
N LEU A 84 -14.53 3.01 8.54
CA LEU A 84 -14.77 4.36 8.07
C LEU A 84 -15.28 5.31 9.17
N GLU A 85 -16.18 4.84 10.02
CA GLU A 85 -16.75 5.66 11.09
C GLU A 85 -15.71 6.07 12.16
N ARG A 86 -14.71 5.23 12.40
CA ARG A 86 -13.60 5.59 13.31
C ARG A 86 -12.73 6.68 12.68
N LEU A 87 -12.45 6.56 11.37
CA LEU A 87 -11.72 7.58 10.63
C LEU A 87 -12.46 8.91 10.63
N ARG A 88 -13.77 8.92 10.36
CA ARG A 88 -14.61 10.13 10.39
C ARG A 88 -14.60 10.81 11.76
N ARG A 89 -14.69 10.03 12.84
CA ARG A 89 -14.60 10.58 14.21
C ARG A 89 -13.24 11.22 14.49
N THR A 90 -12.16 10.65 13.96
CA THR A 90 -10.82 11.24 14.09
C THR A 90 -10.72 12.55 13.33
N LEU A 91 -11.19 12.59 12.08
CA LEU A 91 -11.20 13.80 11.25
C LEU A 91 -12.10 14.91 11.80
N ALA A 92 -13.20 14.56 12.48
CA ALA A 92 -14.09 15.54 13.13
C ALA A 92 -13.38 16.35 14.24
N LYS A 93 -12.20 15.92 14.72
CA LYS A 93 -11.35 16.68 15.63
C LYS A 93 -10.61 17.86 14.93
N GLY A 94 -10.85 18.07 13.63
CA GLY A 94 -10.35 19.22 12.86
C GLY A 94 -8.94 19.09 12.31
N ARG A 95 -8.33 17.92 12.39
CA ARG A 95 -6.98 17.64 11.81
C ARG A 95 -7.04 16.43 10.90
N GLY A 96 -6.25 16.47 9.82
CA GLY A 96 -6.06 15.34 8.93
C GLY A 96 -5.32 14.17 9.60
N CYS A 97 -5.22 13.03 8.92
CA CYS A 97 -4.46 11.91 9.44
C CYS A 97 -3.61 11.23 8.35
N LEU A 98 -2.56 10.53 8.79
CA LEU A 98 -1.75 9.69 7.93
C LEU A 98 -2.43 8.31 7.78
N LEU A 99 -2.51 7.83 6.55
CA LEU A 99 -2.89 6.48 6.20
C LEU A 99 -1.62 5.71 5.84
N VAL A 100 -1.17 4.82 6.73
CA VAL A 100 0.06 4.05 6.50
C VAL A 100 -0.32 2.62 6.13
N GLY A 101 0.03 2.23 4.90
CA GLY A 101 -0.22 0.91 4.36
C GLY A 101 1.06 0.19 3.94
N ALA A 102 0.88 -0.88 3.17
CA ALA A 102 1.95 -1.69 2.58
C ALA A 102 1.60 -2.05 1.13
N HIS A 103 2.54 -2.67 0.38
CA HIS A 103 2.25 -3.27 -0.92
C HIS A 103 1.37 -4.52 -0.78
N LEU A 104 0.25 -4.35 -0.07
CA LEU A 104 -0.71 -5.38 0.32
C LEU A 104 -2.05 -5.09 -0.38
N GLY A 105 -2.38 -5.89 -1.39
CA GLY A 105 -3.55 -5.66 -2.24
C GLY A 105 -3.41 -4.42 -3.12
N SER A 106 -4.40 -3.55 -3.12
CA SER A 106 -4.39 -2.33 -3.95
C SER A 106 -4.52 -1.06 -3.11
N PHE A 107 -3.46 -0.29 -3.05
CA PHE A 107 -3.44 1.01 -2.37
C PHE A 107 -4.27 2.08 -3.12
N GLU A 108 -4.42 1.94 -4.42
CA GLU A 108 -5.24 2.83 -5.25
C GLU A 108 -6.71 2.84 -4.88
N LEU A 109 -7.18 1.80 -4.16
CA LEU A 109 -8.55 1.76 -3.62
C LEU A 109 -8.83 2.91 -2.64
N LEU A 110 -7.83 3.48 -1.99
CA LEU A 110 -8.01 4.65 -1.13
C LEU A 110 -8.62 5.84 -1.89
N ARG A 111 -8.43 5.90 -3.19
CA ARG A 111 -9.05 6.92 -4.05
C ARG A 111 -10.58 6.82 -4.09
N THR A 112 -11.16 5.64 -3.79
CA THR A 112 -12.61 5.47 -3.70
C THR A 112 -13.22 6.27 -2.55
N LEU A 113 -12.43 6.53 -1.50
CA LEU A 113 -12.88 7.31 -0.35
C LEU A 113 -13.22 8.76 -0.72
N SER A 114 -12.64 9.29 -1.81
CA SER A 114 -12.86 10.67 -2.25
C SER A 114 -14.26 10.90 -2.87
N PRO A 115 -14.68 10.19 -3.94
CA PRO A 115 -15.98 10.42 -4.55
C PRO A 115 -17.14 9.86 -3.71
N GLU A 116 -16.98 8.66 -3.11
CA GLU A 116 -18.08 7.99 -2.42
C GLU A 116 -18.29 8.48 -0.99
N HIS A 117 -17.20 8.88 -0.32
CA HIS A 117 -17.24 9.24 1.10
C HIS A 117 -16.86 10.69 1.38
N ARG A 118 -16.59 11.50 0.35
CA ARG A 118 -16.20 12.92 0.42
C ARG A 118 -14.94 13.17 1.26
N LEU A 119 -14.00 12.23 1.22
CA LEU A 119 -12.72 12.35 1.92
C LEU A 119 -11.61 12.70 0.92
N SER A 120 -10.86 13.76 1.18
CA SER A 120 -9.72 14.13 0.36
C SER A 120 -8.50 13.27 0.71
N VAL A 121 -8.09 12.40 -0.22
CA VAL A 121 -6.93 11.50 -0.02
C VAL A 121 -5.80 11.94 -0.97
N ASN A 122 -4.69 12.36 -0.41
CA ASN A 122 -3.44 12.63 -1.10
C ASN A 122 -2.52 11.42 -0.94
N THR A 123 -1.73 11.08 -1.96
CA THR A 123 -0.89 9.89 -1.95
C THR A 123 0.57 10.27 -2.15
N VAL A 124 1.43 9.89 -1.22
CA VAL A 124 2.88 10.08 -1.35
C VAL A 124 3.46 8.93 -2.16
N MET A 125 4.21 9.25 -3.20
CA MET A 125 4.82 8.27 -4.11
C MET A 125 6.25 8.67 -4.47
N TYR A 126 7.12 7.69 -4.66
CA TYR A 126 8.43 7.93 -5.26
C TYR A 126 8.31 8.38 -6.72
N GLU A 127 9.24 9.20 -7.19
CA GLU A 127 9.23 9.85 -8.51
C GLU A 127 8.99 8.86 -9.65
N GLU A 128 9.68 7.72 -9.67
CA GLU A 128 9.50 6.68 -10.70
C GLU A 128 8.06 6.15 -10.75
N ASN A 129 7.43 5.97 -9.61
CA ASN A 129 6.04 5.50 -9.51
C ASN A 129 5.05 6.63 -9.86
N ALA A 130 5.37 7.86 -9.51
CA ALA A 130 4.57 9.04 -9.86
C ALA A 130 4.59 9.27 -11.37
N ALA A 131 5.74 9.16 -12.06
CA ALA A 131 5.86 9.27 -13.50
C ALA A 131 5.02 8.23 -14.24
N ASN A 132 5.09 6.96 -13.84
CA ASN A 132 4.29 5.88 -14.41
C ASN A 132 2.77 6.12 -14.24
N ILE A 133 2.35 6.64 -13.09
CA ILE A 133 0.94 7.00 -12.84
C ILE A 133 0.57 8.23 -13.65
N THR A 134 1.43 9.25 -13.71
CA THR A 134 1.20 10.47 -14.48
C THR A 134 1.06 10.16 -15.97
N GLU A 135 1.86 9.26 -16.54
CA GLU A 135 1.69 8.80 -17.93
C GLU A 135 0.33 8.11 -18.13
N VAL A 136 -0.10 7.31 -17.16
CA VAL A 136 -1.45 6.71 -17.15
C VAL A 136 -2.53 7.80 -17.01
N LEU A 137 -2.28 8.83 -16.21
CA LEU A 137 -3.19 9.96 -15.97
C LEU A 137 -3.22 10.96 -17.14
N ASN A 138 -2.12 11.15 -17.87
CA ASN A 138 -1.99 12.12 -18.99
C ASN A 138 -2.94 11.85 -20.16
N THR A 139 -3.48 10.65 -20.26
CA THR A 139 -4.26 10.25 -21.43
C THR A 139 -5.76 10.49 -21.38
N ARG A 140 -6.38 11.01 -20.29
CA ARG A 140 -7.81 11.41 -20.21
C ARG A 140 -8.39 11.49 -18.77
N LEU A 141 -7.63 11.90 -17.75
CA LEU A 141 -8.13 11.90 -16.38
C LEU A 141 -8.28 13.30 -15.79
N ASP A 142 -9.21 13.37 -14.86
CA ASP A 142 -9.54 14.53 -14.06
C ASP A 142 -8.27 15.22 -13.52
N PRO A 143 -8.00 16.50 -13.85
CA PRO A 143 -6.86 17.26 -13.35
C PRO A 143 -6.72 17.20 -11.83
N THR A 144 -7.82 17.13 -11.10
CA THR A 144 -7.85 17.05 -9.62
C THR A 144 -7.17 15.81 -9.07
N LEU A 145 -7.07 14.73 -9.86
CA LEU A 145 -6.38 13.51 -9.46
C LEU A 145 -4.84 13.64 -9.49
N ARG A 146 -4.31 14.54 -10.32
CA ARG A 146 -2.87 14.84 -10.36
C ARG A 146 -2.42 15.65 -9.16
N GLU A 147 -3.23 16.64 -8.77
CA GLU A 147 -2.93 17.51 -7.65
C GLU A 147 -2.85 16.76 -6.32
N ARG A 148 -3.45 15.56 -6.26
CA ARG A 148 -3.44 14.68 -5.07
C ARG A 148 -2.27 13.71 -5.00
N VAL A 149 -1.33 13.75 -5.93
CA VAL A 149 -0.07 13.00 -5.85
C VAL A 149 1.02 13.92 -5.32
N ILE A 150 1.63 13.52 -4.21
CA ILE A 150 2.79 14.18 -3.61
C ILE A 150 4.01 13.34 -3.97
N VAL A 151 4.95 13.93 -4.71
CA VAL A 151 6.19 13.24 -5.09
C VAL A 151 7.15 13.24 -3.90
N SER A 152 7.64 12.06 -3.52
CA SER A 152 8.61 11.91 -2.45
C SER A 152 10.01 12.27 -2.95
N GLY A 153 10.77 13.01 -2.13
CA GLY A 153 12.14 13.41 -2.45
C GLY A 153 12.28 14.85 -2.96
N GLU A 154 11.18 15.52 -3.30
CA GLU A 154 11.19 16.94 -3.60
C GLU A 154 11.37 17.80 -2.32
N VAL A 155 11.96 18.97 -2.47
CA VAL A 155 12.27 19.87 -1.33
C VAL A 155 11.02 20.30 -0.56
N ASP A 156 9.89 20.42 -1.25
CA ASP A 156 8.61 20.87 -0.68
C ASP A 156 7.68 19.71 -0.21
N THR A 157 8.10 18.44 -0.41
CA THR A 157 7.29 17.27 -0.05
C THR A 157 6.72 17.35 1.38
N MET A 158 7.58 17.68 2.34
CA MET A 158 7.19 17.77 3.76
C MET A 158 6.20 18.90 4.02
N LEU A 159 6.39 20.04 3.35
CA LEU A 159 5.50 21.19 3.47
C LEU A 159 4.11 20.85 2.90
N ARG A 160 4.05 20.28 1.70
CA ARG A 160 2.80 19.83 1.07
C ARG A 160 2.03 18.83 1.93
N ILE A 161 2.74 17.86 2.53
CA ILE A 161 2.12 16.92 3.46
C ILE A 161 1.52 17.65 4.67
N ALA A 162 2.29 18.56 5.29
CA ALA A 162 1.84 19.32 6.46
C ALA A 162 0.63 20.19 6.12
N GLU A 163 0.61 20.85 4.97
CA GLU A 163 -0.52 21.65 4.48
C GLU A 163 -1.77 20.79 4.26
N CYS A 164 -1.68 19.63 3.59
CA CYS A 164 -2.81 18.72 3.42
C CYS A 164 -3.40 18.30 4.77
N LEU A 165 -2.55 17.89 5.70
CA LEU A 165 -2.98 17.47 7.04
C LEU A 165 -3.58 18.62 7.86
N SER A 166 -3.08 19.85 7.71
CA SER A 166 -3.64 21.04 8.39
C SER A 166 -5.05 21.40 7.88
N ARG A 167 -5.34 21.09 6.60
CA ARG A 167 -6.67 21.26 6.00
C ARG A 167 -7.65 20.14 6.33
N GLY A 168 -7.27 19.18 7.21
CA GLY A 168 -8.11 18.05 7.56
C GLY A 168 -8.14 16.93 6.50
N GLU A 169 -7.21 16.94 5.54
CA GLU A 169 -7.13 15.95 4.48
C GLU A 169 -6.36 14.70 4.93
N LEU A 170 -6.53 13.62 4.18
CA LEU A 170 -5.82 12.37 4.38
C LEU A 170 -4.55 12.33 3.54
N VAL A 171 -3.45 11.83 4.10
CA VAL A 171 -2.22 11.59 3.37
C VAL A 171 -1.85 10.12 3.48
N GLY A 172 -1.86 9.43 2.35
CA GLY A 172 -1.55 7.99 2.25
C GLY A 172 -0.11 7.75 1.84
N MET A 173 0.57 6.80 2.52
CA MET A 173 1.92 6.37 2.18
C MET A 173 2.14 4.89 2.52
N LEU A 174 3.12 4.27 1.86
CA LEU A 174 3.52 2.89 2.11
C LEU A 174 4.74 2.86 3.02
N GLY A 175 4.76 1.93 3.97
CA GLY A 175 5.81 1.81 4.99
C GLY A 175 6.55 0.48 5.00
N ASP A 176 6.37 -0.39 4.00
CA ASP A 176 6.97 -1.72 3.95
C ASP A 176 8.27 -1.80 3.13
N ARG A 177 8.66 -0.76 2.40
CA ARG A 177 9.90 -0.72 1.61
C ARG A 177 10.65 0.58 1.85
N SER A 178 11.97 0.47 1.91
CA SER A 178 12.88 1.61 2.00
C SER A 178 13.50 1.91 0.63
N ALA A 179 13.65 3.18 0.28
CA ALA A 179 14.60 3.61 -0.72
C ALA A 179 16.00 3.69 -0.12
N GLY A 180 17.06 3.53 -0.91
CA GLY A 180 18.43 3.34 -0.43
C GLY A 180 18.99 4.38 0.56
N SER A 181 18.40 5.59 0.63
CA SER A 181 18.77 6.66 1.57
C SER A 181 17.93 6.72 2.86
N ASP A 182 16.89 5.90 2.97
CA ASP A 182 15.96 5.94 4.10
C ASP A 182 16.62 5.47 5.41
N LYS A 183 16.30 6.15 6.51
CA LYS A 183 16.60 5.63 7.84
C LYS A 183 15.67 4.46 8.15
N THR A 184 16.27 3.35 8.60
CA THR A 184 15.58 2.09 8.83
C THR A 184 15.71 1.59 10.27
N VAL A 185 14.84 0.65 10.62
CA VAL A 185 14.87 -0.11 11.88
C VAL A 185 14.80 -1.59 11.55
N THR A 186 15.62 -2.40 12.23
CA THR A 186 15.46 -3.84 12.21
C THR A 186 14.33 -4.22 13.17
N CYS A 187 13.35 -4.94 12.65
CA CYS A 187 12.17 -5.42 13.38
C CYS A 187 12.05 -6.94 13.27
N ARG A 188 11.37 -7.54 14.24
CA ARG A 188 10.93 -8.93 14.13
C ARG A 188 9.70 -9.00 13.24
N PHE A 189 9.79 -9.77 12.15
CA PHE A 189 8.71 -9.97 11.17
C PHE A 189 8.68 -11.45 10.76
N PHE A 190 7.60 -12.14 11.05
CA PHE A 190 7.49 -13.60 10.96
C PHE A 190 8.58 -14.35 11.74
N GLY A 191 8.95 -13.83 12.92
CA GLY A 191 10.01 -14.40 13.77
C GLY A 191 11.43 -14.24 13.25
N ARG A 192 11.66 -13.48 12.18
CA ARG A 192 12.97 -13.19 11.58
C ARG A 192 13.25 -11.69 11.62
N ASP A 193 14.52 -11.32 11.58
CA ASP A 193 14.91 -9.93 11.47
C ASP A 193 14.65 -9.42 10.05
N ALA A 194 13.98 -8.28 9.94
CA ALA A 194 13.66 -7.61 8.70
C ALA A 194 13.79 -6.09 8.86
N VAL A 195 14.13 -5.40 7.78
CA VAL A 195 14.43 -3.96 7.80
C VAL A 195 13.22 -3.19 7.30
N PHE A 196 12.75 -2.21 8.11
CA PHE A 196 11.61 -1.35 7.78
C PHE A 196 12.00 0.14 7.82
N PRO A 197 11.44 0.99 6.94
CA PRO A 197 11.69 2.42 6.95
C PRO A 197 11.05 3.10 8.16
N GLN A 198 11.74 4.11 8.70
CA GLN A 198 11.23 4.94 9.79
C GLN A 198 10.36 6.12 9.31
N GLY A 199 10.45 6.47 8.02
CA GLY A 199 9.90 7.70 7.44
C GLY A 199 8.48 8.01 7.84
N PRO A 200 7.49 7.12 7.58
CA PRO A 200 6.09 7.36 7.88
C PRO A 200 5.81 7.69 9.34
N LEU A 201 6.41 6.94 10.28
CA LEU A 201 6.14 7.10 11.71
C LEU A 201 6.90 8.29 12.32
N ARG A 202 8.10 8.59 11.82
CA ARG A 202 8.80 9.82 12.18
C ARG A 202 8.07 11.06 11.72
N LEU A 203 7.45 10.99 10.53
CA LEU A 203 6.60 12.06 10.02
C LEU A 203 5.39 12.28 10.92
N ALA A 204 4.67 11.20 11.28
CA ALA A 204 3.54 11.25 12.20
C ALA A 204 3.91 11.90 13.54
N LEU A 205 5.04 11.47 14.13
CA LEU A 205 5.55 12.01 15.39
C LEU A 205 5.93 13.50 15.27
N SER A 206 6.56 13.90 14.17
CA SER A 206 7.00 15.29 13.96
C SER A 206 5.83 16.25 13.78
N LEU A 207 4.80 15.81 13.06
CA LEU A 207 3.59 16.60 12.81
C LEU A 207 2.51 16.42 13.89
N ARG A 208 2.69 15.46 14.80
CA ARG A 208 1.73 15.10 15.86
C ARG A 208 0.33 14.81 15.30
N VAL A 209 0.27 14.04 14.21
CA VAL A 209 -0.97 13.68 13.53
C VAL A 209 -1.32 12.21 13.73
N PRO A 210 -2.61 11.88 13.88
CA PRO A 210 -3.03 10.49 14.04
C PRO A 210 -2.66 9.66 12.81
N VAL A 211 -2.42 8.37 13.06
CA VAL A 211 -2.09 7.38 12.04
C VAL A 211 -3.16 6.31 12.01
N PHE A 212 -3.64 5.99 10.81
CA PHE A 212 -4.44 4.80 10.54
C PHE A 212 -3.63 3.80 9.73
N TRP A 213 -3.72 2.54 10.11
CA TRP A 213 -3.32 1.43 9.25
C TRP A 213 -4.34 1.26 8.12
N VAL A 214 -3.86 1.00 6.92
CA VAL A 214 -4.73 0.78 5.77
C VAL A 214 -4.27 -0.39 4.92
N ALA A 215 -5.25 -1.22 4.51
CA ALA A 215 -5.04 -2.31 3.55
C ALA A 215 -6.24 -2.43 2.62
N GLY A 216 -6.01 -2.51 1.32
CA GLY A 216 -7.04 -2.72 0.30
C GLY A 216 -6.96 -4.14 -0.26
N LEU A 217 -7.55 -5.11 0.45
CA LEU A 217 -7.41 -6.54 0.14
C LEU A 217 -8.29 -6.96 -1.04
N TYR A 218 -7.71 -7.75 -1.94
CA TYR A 218 -8.44 -8.46 -2.98
C TYR A 218 -8.93 -9.81 -2.46
N GLU A 219 -10.23 -10.01 -2.47
CA GLU A 219 -10.88 -11.24 -2.00
C GLU A 219 -11.30 -12.21 -3.13
N GLY A 220 -11.02 -11.84 -4.37
CA GLY A 220 -11.38 -12.64 -5.53
C GLY A 220 -12.46 -12.01 -6.42
N GLY A 221 -12.56 -12.45 -7.67
CA GLY A 221 -13.55 -11.95 -8.61
C GLY A 221 -13.45 -10.44 -8.84
N LYS A 222 -14.40 -9.69 -8.31
CA LYS A 222 -14.44 -8.21 -8.34
C LYS A 222 -14.44 -7.60 -6.94
N ARG A 223 -14.28 -8.43 -5.90
CA ARG A 223 -14.46 -8.02 -4.52
C ARG A 223 -13.16 -7.52 -3.91
N TYR A 224 -13.26 -6.38 -3.25
CA TYR A 224 -12.21 -5.75 -2.48
C TYR A 224 -12.73 -5.30 -1.13
N VAL A 225 -11.88 -5.37 -0.11
CA VAL A 225 -12.18 -4.84 1.23
C VAL A 225 -11.10 -3.87 1.65
N ILE A 226 -11.49 -2.63 1.94
CA ILE A 226 -10.60 -1.62 2.51
C ILE A 226 -10.72 -1.70 4.02
N HIS A 227 -9.62 -1.98 4.70
CA HIS A 227 -9.50 -1.92 6.15
C HIS A 227 -8.90 -0.59 6.56
N LEU A 228 -9.59 0.13 7.43
CA LEU A 228 -9.14 1.39 8.06
C LEU A 228 -9.14 1.18 9.57
N GLU A 229 -7.96 1.14 10.20
CA GLU A 229 -7.85 0.85 11.62
C GLU A 229 -7.02 1.93 12.32
N PRO A 230 -7.46 2.48 13.45
CA PRO A 230 -6.63 3.33 14.28
C PRO A 230 -5.32 2.61 14.61
N PHE A 231 -4.20 3.26 14.33
CA PHE A 231 -2.88 2.69 14.58
C PHE A 231 -2.13 3.46 15.68
N CYS A 232 -2.07 4.78 15.57
CA CYS A 232 -1.53 5.66 16.59
C CYS A 232 -2.38 6.93 16.63
N GLU A 233 -3.15 7.14 17.69
CA GLU A 233 -4.06 8.28 17.77
C GLU A 233 -3.35 9.58 18.16
N GLU A 234 -2.36 9.50 19.04
CA GLU A 234 -1.62 10.66 19.57
C GLU A 234 -0.10 10.40 19.57
N PRO A 235 0.57 10.56 18.42
CA PRO A 235 2.02 10.37 18.36
C PRO A 235 2.74 11.49 19.09
N THR A 236 3.20 11.20 20.29
CA THR A 236 3.95 12.12 21.16
C THR A 236 5.16 11.42 21.76
N ALA A 237 6.28 12.12 21.81
CA ALA A 237 7.49 11.69 22.51
C ALA A 237 8.41 12.88 22.74
N ASP A 238 9.05 12.92 23.88
CA ASP A 238 10.09 13.89 24.18
C ASP A 238 11.31 13.69 23.29
N ARG A 239 12.14 14.73 23.15
CA ARG A 239 13.30 14.69 22.23
C ARG A 239 14.21 13.50 22.50
N ALA A 240 14.43 13.13 23.77
CA ALA A 240 15.26 12.01 24.18
C ALA A 240 14.62 10.64 23.81
N GLU A 241 13.31 10.57 23.81
CA GLU A 241 12.52 9.35 23.61
C GLU A 241 12.17 9.05 22.14
N ARG A 242 12.30 10.04 21.26
CA ARG A 242 11.89 9.92 19.84
C ARG A 242 12.45 8.71 19.13
N ALA A 243 13.70 8.33 19.41
CA ALA A 243 14.32 7.17 18.78
C ALA A 243 13.73 5.84 19.29
N ALA A 244 13.43 5.76 20.59
CA ALA A 244 12.80 4.60 21.21
C ALA A 244 11.35 4.47 20.73
N TRP A 245 10.60 5.55 20.77
CA TRP A 245 9.24 5.62 20.25
C TRP A 245 9.17 5.14 18.78
N THR A 246 10.07 5.67 17.92
CA THR A 246 10.09 5.29 16.51
C THR A 246 10.34 3.79 16.34
N ARG A 247 11.31 3.21 17.06
CA ARG A 247 11.59 1.77 16.99
C ARG A 247 10.39 0.94 17.41
N GLU A 248 9.75 1.30 18.50
CA GLU A 248 8.57 0.61 19.01
C GLU A 248 7.42 0.63 17.99
N TRP A 249 7.12 1.79 17.44
CA TRP A 249 6.00 1.92 16.51
C TRP A 249 6.28 1.31 15.12
N VAL A 250 7.53 1.27 14.67
CA VAL A 250 7.93 0.52 13.48
C VAL A 250 7.79 -1.00 13.74
N GLN A 251 8.10 -1.47 14.95
CA GLN A 251 7.87 -2.87 15.33
C GLN A 251 6.37 -3.19 15.32
N ARG A 252 5.53 -2.36 15.90
CA ARG A 252 4.06 -2.52 15.86
C ARG A 252 3.53 -2.51 14.42
N TYR A 253 4.11 -1.67 13.55
CA TYR A 253 3.77 -1.67 12.12
C TYR A 253 4.12 -3.02 11.47
N ALA A 254 5.28 -3.57 11.73
CA ALA A 254 5.69 -4.88 11.22
C ALA A 254 4.74 -6.00 11.71
N GLU A 255 4.34 -5.97 12.98
CA GLU A 255 3.36 -6.91 13.56
C GLU A 255 1.98 -6.78 12.90
N ARG A 256 1.56 -5.54 12.60
CA ARG A 256 0.28 -5.32 11.91
C ARG A 256 0.32 -5.80 10.46
N LEU A 257 1.43 -5.56 9.75
CA LEU A 257 1.65 -6.11 8.43
C LEU A 257 1.63 -7.65 8.45
N GLU A 258 2.31 -8.27 9.43
CA GLU A 258 2.31 -9.73 9.60
C GLU A 258 0.90 -10.29 9.79
N HIS A 259 0.08 -9.64 10.64
CA HIS A 259 -1.32 -10.02 10.83
C HIS A 259 -2.08 -10.05 9.51
N PHE A 260 -1.98 -8.98 8.70
CA PHE A 260 -2.67 -8.91 7.42
C PHE A 260 -2.10 -9.85 6.36
N CYS A 261 -0.79 -10.11 6.39
CA CYS A 261 -0.17 -11.14 5.55
C CYS A 261 -0.69 -12.55 5.89
N ARG A 262 -0.98 -12.84 7.16
CA ARG A 262 -1.59 -14.11 7.56
C ARG A 262 -3.08 -14.18 7.19
N LEU A 263 -3.79 -13.08 7.33
CA LEU A 263 -5.21 -12.97 6.96
C LEU A 263 -5.44 -13.14 5.46
N ALA A 264 -4.57 -12.54 4.63
CA ALA A 264 -4.67 -12.53 3.18
C ALA A 264 -3.31 -12.84 2.52
N PRO A 265 -2.81 -14.09 2.63
CA PRO A 265 -1.42 -14.43 2.31
C PRO A 265 -1.03 -14.19 0.85
N TYR A 266 -1.97 -14.15 -0.06
CA TYR A 266 -1.69 -13.92 -1.49
C TYR A 266 -1.74 -12.44 -1.87
N ASN A 267 -1.97 -11.52 -0.93
CA ASN A 267 -2.13 -10.10 -1.20
C ASN A 267 -0.86 -9.27 -0.96
N TRP A 268 0.16 -9.73 -0.21
CA TRP A 268 1.40 -8.99 -0.04
C TRP A 268 2.38 -9.29 -1.17
N PHE A 269 2.57 -8.31 -2.04
CA PHE A 269 3.32 -8.47 -3.29
C PHE A 269 4.83 -8.30 -3.08
N ASN A 270 5.40 -9.19 -2.25
CA ASN A 270 6.81 -9.29 -2.03
C ASN A 270 7.43 -10.36 -2.95
N PHE A 271 8.11 -9.91 -4.00
CA PHE A 271 8.74 -10.75 -5.01
C PHE A 271 10.27 -10.62 -5.01
N TYR A 272 10.85 -10.15 -3.92
CA TYR A 272 12.29 -10.06 -3.68
C TYR A 272 12.63 -10.63 -2.29
N ASP A 273 13.91 -10.85 -2.04
CA ASP A 273 14.37 -11.35 -0.73
C ASP A 273 14.29 -10.24 0.33
N PHE A 274 13.19 -10.22 1.06
CA PHE A 274 12.86 -9.20 2.05
C PHE A 274 13.75 -9.30 3.30
N TRP A 275 14.20 -10.51 3.63
CA TRP A 275 14.97 -10.80 4.83
C TRP A 275 16.49 -10.77 4.61
N SER A 276 16.97 -10.50 3.41
CA SER A 276 18.43 -10.41 3.12
C SER A 276 19.10 -9.16 3.68
N GLY A 277 18.33 -8.21 4.21
CA GLY A 277 18.87 -6.96 4.78
C GLY A 277 19.43 -5.98 3.75
N SER A 278 19.39 -6.29 2.47
CA SER A 278 19.83 -5.37 1.41
C SER A 278 18.72 -4.40 1.07
N PRO A 279 18.86 -3.08 1.32
CA PRO A 279 17.98 -2.06 0.76
C PRO A 279 18.07 -2.11 -0.78
N ARG A 280 16.95 -1.96 -1.43
CA ARG A 280 16.88 -1.77 -2.90
C ARG A 280 16.91 -0.33 -3.26
#